data_8c92e94cd7238699013f379ba69094ee
#
_entry.id   8c92e94cd7238699013f379ba69094ee
#
_cell.length_a   1.000
_cell.length_b   1.000
_cell.length_c   1.000
_cell.angle_alpha   90.00
_cell.angle_beta   90.00
_cell.angle_gamma   90.00
#
_symmetry.space_group_name_H-M   'P 1'
#
loop_
_entity.id
_entity.type
_entity.pdbx_description
1 polymer ?
#
loop_
_entity_poly.entity_id
_entity_poly.type
_entity_poly.pdbx_seq_one_letter_code
_entity_poly.pdbx_strand_id
1 'polypeptide(L)'
;FVYVRGVLAHAGKVLDGFNPVNLMSEIVRRTEINMELADSLDDEVTVPPTWLYMKDSKSFYDVSLPLSMYGCLSVLTLSNTPKDILLKLEKICTDSFENVLETMKKNYEVYSRYQAKSMNYKVKVKDFYGIYTEAKNLYGESFEMAYKEKLSKLKTGFASGELTILDANFELVDFVIGYIPSEPTVVYGLMPPYYPHVS
;
A
#
# COMPACT_ATOMS: atom_id res chain seq x y z
N PHE A 1 7.69 0.39 1.23
CA PHE A 1 6.65 -0.09 0.32
C PHE A 1 5.30 0.54 0.62
N VAL A 2 4.45 0.53 -0.38
CA VAL A 2 3.02 0.85 -0.23
C VAL A 2 2.21 -0.24 -0.93
N TYR A 3 1.14 -0.65 -0.28
CA TYR A 3 0.13 -1.56 -0.79
C TYR A 3 -1.25 -0.89 -0.65
N VAL A 4 -2.04 -0.89 -1.70
CA VAL A 4 -3.40 -0.32 -1.70
C VAL A 4 -4.39 -1.42 -2.04
N ARG A 5 -5.26 -1.77 -1.10
CA ARG A 5 -6.42 -2.63 -1.38
C ARG A 5 -7.57 -1.78 -1.87
N GLY A 6 -8.16 -2.21 -2.99
CA GLY A 6 -9.38 -1.63 -3.54
C GLY A 6 -10.64 -2.44 -3.20
N VAL A 7 -11.68 -2.17 -3.98
CA VAL A 7 -12.93 -2.94 -3.99
C VAL A 7 -13.24 -3.30 -5.43
N LEU A 8 -13.39 -4.59 -5.70
CA LEU A 8 -13.67 -5.10 -7.04
C LEU A 8 -15.00 -4.56 -7.58
N ALA A 9 -14.99 -4.16 -8.82
CA ALA A 9 -16.18 -3.89 -9.61
C ALA A 9 -15.89 -4.10 -11.09
N HIS A 10 -16.92 -4.40 -11.86
CA HIS A 10 -16.83 -4.38 -13.32
C HIS A 10 -16.65 -2.93 -13.82
N ALA A 11 -15.85 -2.70 -14.87
CA ALA A 11 -15.59 -1.36 -15.39
C ALA A 11 -16.85 -0.58 -15.76
N GLY A 12 -17.91 -1.27 -16.25
CA GLY A 12 -19.23 -0.68 -16.49
C GLY A 12 -20.01 -0.30 -15.22
N LYS A 13 -19.51 -0.67 -14.04
CA LYS A 13 -20.05 -0.36 -12.72
C LYS A 13 -18.99 0.21 -11.78
N VAL A 14 -18.09 1.01 -12.33
CA VAL A 14 -16.91 1.53 -11.61
C VAL A 14 -17.25 2.23 -10.29
N LEU A 15 -18.43 2.80 -10.19
CA LEU A 15 -18.91 3.47 -8.98
C LEU A 15 -19.36 2.50 -7.87
N ASP A 16 -19.43 1.19 -8.14
CA ASP A 16 -19.72 0.16 -7.13
C ASP A 16 -18.43 -0.35 -6.47
N GLY A 17 -17.25 0.06 -6.97
CA GLY A 17 -15.95 -0.33 -6.47
C GLY A 17 -15.07 0.84 -6.05
N PHE A 18 -13.86 0.49 -5.65
CA PHE A 18 -12.79 1.44 -5.38
C PHE A 18 -11.54 1.01 -6.17
N ASN A 19 -11.13 1.83 -7.12
CA ASN A 19 -9.95 1.52 -7.93
C ASN A 19 -8.65 1.85 -7.18
N PRO A 20 -7.85 0.85 -6.76
CA PRO A 20 -6.61 1.09 -6.04
C PRO A 20 -5.55 1.79 -6.89
N VAL A 21 -5.64 1.70 -8.22
CA VAL A 21 -4.72 2.40 -9.14
C VAL A 21 -4.83 3.92 -8.97
N ASN A 22 -6.06 4.45 -8.79
CA ASN A 22 -6.27 5.87 -8.59
C ASN A 22 -5.57 6.39 -7.32
N LEU A 23 -5.74 5.68 -6.20
CA LEU A 23 -5.10 6.06 -4.94
C LEU A 23 -3.58 5.86 -4.99
N MET A 24 -3.10 4.76 -5.56
CA MET A 24 -1.66 4.54 -5.72
C MET A 24 -1.03 5.64 -6.58
N SER A 25 -1.68 6.05 -7.67
CA SER A 25 -1.19 7.14 -8.54
C SER A 25 -1.06 8.46 -7.80
N GLU A 26 -2.01 8.79 -6.91
CA GLU A 26 -1.92 9.99 -6.08
C GLU A 26 -0.77 9.90 -5.06
N ILE A 27 -0.55 8.74 -4.45
CA ILE A 27 0.59 8.51 -3.56
C ILE A 27 1.92 8.65 -4.32
N VAL A 28 2.03 8.03 -5.50
CA VAL A 28 3.21 8.16 -6.37
C VAL A 28 3.50 9.61 -6.70
N ARG A 29 2.48 10.36 -7.14
CA ARG A 29 2.60 11.78 -7.49
C ARG A 29 3.11 12.64 -6.33
N ARG A 30 2.79 12.28 -5.09
CA ARG A 30 3.21 13.01 -3.89
C ARG A 30 4.55 12.57 -3.33
N THR A 31 5.04 11.40 -3.73
CA THR A 31 6.29 10.84 -3.20
C THR A 31 7.44 10.89 -4.20
N GLU A 32 7.17 10.77 -5.50
CA GLU A 32 8.22 10.79 -6.54
C GLU A 32 8.94 12.14 -6.58
N ILE A 33 10.25 12.13 -6.43
CA ILE A 33 11.12 13.32 -6.42
C ILE A 33 10.68 14.36 -5.36
N ASN A 34 10.09 13.91 -4.26
CA ASN A 34 9.64 14.81 -3.20
C ASN A 34 10.79 15.13 -2.24
N MET A 35 11.25 16.38 -2.25
CA MET A 35 12.35 16.86 -1.38
C MET A 35 12.00 16.84 0.12
N GLU A 36 10.72 16.82 0.52
CA GLU A 36 10.33 16.67 1.93
C GLU A 36 10.68 15.29 2.51
N LEU A 37 10.89 14.30 1.63
CA LEU A 37 11.33 12.96 1.98
C LEU A 37 12.84 12.77 1.83
N ALA A 38 13.56 13.72 1.25
CA ALA A 38 15.01 13.75 1.29
C ALA A 38 15.49 14.06 2.72
N ASP A 39 16.70 13.67 3.01
CA ASP A 39 17.34 13.90 4.31
C ASP A 39 18.59 14.74 4.15
N SER A 40 18.92 15.51 5.17
CA SER A 40 20.13 16.34 5.19
C SER A 40 20.82 16.25 6.54
N LEU A 41 22.15 16.25 6.51
CA LEU A 41 23.00 16.28 7.67
C LEU A 41 24.23 17.12 7.33
N ASP A 42 24.47 18.15 8.12
CA ASP A 42 25.53 19.15 7.86
C ASP A 42 25.42 19.72 6.43
N ASP A 43 26.43 19.54 5.60
CA ASP A 43 26.49 20.04 4.22
C ASP A 43 26.06 18.98 3.17
N GLU A 44 25.60 17.81 3.61
CA GLU A 44 25.15 16.72 2.75
C GLU A 44 23.62 16.63 2.67
N VAL A 45 23.13 16.30 1.49
CA VAL A 45 21.71 16.04 1.24
C VAL A 45 21.55 14.78 0.39
N THR A 46 20.56 13.93 0.75
CA THR A 46 20.24 12.76 -0.06
C THR A 46 19.50 13.15 -1.33
N VAL A 47 19.58 12.31 -2.36
CA VAL A 47 18.63 12.41 -3.48
C VAL A 47 17.21 12.14 -2.98
N PRO A 48 16.19 12.78 -3.57
CA PRO A 48 14.80 12.50 -3.23
C PRO A 48 14.40 11.07 -3.57
N PRO A 49 13.31 10.56 -2.99
CA PRO A 49 12.83 9.21 -3.28
C PRO A 49 12.44 9.01 -4.73
N THR A 50 12.54 7.75 -5.18
CA THR A 50 12.04 7.33 -6.49
C THR A 50 11.42 5.94 -6.40
N TRP A 51 10.36 5.70 -7.19
CA TRP A 51 9.71 4.40 -7.27
C TRP A 51 10.52 3.44 -8.13
N LEU A 52 10.79 2.26 -7.59
CA LEU A 52 11.58 1.22 -8.24
C LEU A 52 10.73 0.09 -8.84
N TYR A 53 9.54 -0.09 -8.30
CA TYR A 53 8.65 -1.19 -8.70
C TYR A 53 7.19 -0.85 -8.41
N MET A 54 6.30 -1.21 -9.31
CA MET A 54 4.86 -1.09 -9.12
C MET A 54 4.13 -2.12 -9.97
N LYS A 55 3.11 -2.77 -9.38
CA LYS A 55 2.30 -3.79 -10.04
C LYS A 55 0.90 -3.84 -9.44
N ASP A 56 -0.08 -4.22 -10.24
CA ASP A 56 -1.41 -4.60 -9.77
C ASP A 56 -1.51 -6.11 -9.47
N SER A 57 -2.61 -6.53 -8.87
CA SER A 57 -2.87 -7.92 -8.52
C SER A 57 -3.35 -8.79 -9.69
N LYS A 58 -3.53 -8.23 -10.88
CA LYS A 58 -4.02 -8.99 -12.03
C LYS A 58 -2.93 -9.84 -12.65
N SER A 59 -3.25 -11.07 -12.98
CA SER A 59 -2.41 -11.98 -13.75
C SER A 59 -2.79 -12.02 -15.26
N PHE A 60 -3.99 -11.52 -15.60
CA PHE A 60 -4.49 -11.41 -16.96
C PHE A 60 -5.45 -10.23 -17.09
N TYR A 61 -5.67 -9.78 -18.32
CA TYR A 61 -6.64 -8.74 -18.62
C TYR A 61 -8.07 -9.27 -18.49
N ASP A 62 -8.89 -8.52 -17.75
CA ASP A 62 -10.34 -8.61 -17.73
C ASP A 62 -10.96 -7.19 -17.58
N VAL A 63 -12.26 -7.09 -17.69
CA VAL A 63 -12.98 -5.81 -17.60
C VAL A 63 -13.36 -5.40 -16.16
N SER A 64 -12.65 -5.91 -15.16
CA SER A 64 -12.83 -5.54 -13.75
C SER A 64 -11.73 -4.59 -13.26
N LEU A 65 -12.00 -3.89 -12.16
CA LEU A 65 -10.96 -3.18 -11.41
C LEU A 65 -9.98 -4.20 -10.79
N PRO A 66 -8.69 -3.86 -10.65
CA PRO A 66 -7.79 -4.70 -9.85
C PRO A 66 -8.20 -4.69 -8.37
N LEU A 67 -7.92 -5.79 -7.66
CA LEU A 67 -8.19 -5.86 -6.23
C LEU A 67 -7.18 -5.04 -5.43
N SER A 68 -5.94 -5.01 -5.86
CA SER A 68 -4.88 -4.26 -5.19
C SER A 68 -3.83 -3.71 -6.16
N MET A 69 -3.13 -2.69 -5.68
CA MET A 69 -1.90 -2.15 -6.24
C MET A 69 -0.82 -2.16 -5.18
N TYR A 70 0.42 -2.43 -5.57
CA TYR A 70 1.55 -2.39 -4.66
C TYR A 70 2.83 -1.98 -5.37
N GLY A 71 3.76 -1.47 -4.59
CA GLY A 71 5.04 -1.07 -5.11
C GLY A 71 6.00 -0.66 -4.01
N CYS A 72 7.23 -0.38 -4.40
CA CYS A 72 8.25 0.10 -3.50
C CYS A 72 9.01 1.29 -4.08
N LEU A 73 9.41 2.18 -3.19
CA LEU A 73 10.23 3.33 -3.47
C LEU A 73 11.53 3.24 -2.64
N SER A 74 12.59 3.76 -3.20
CA SER A 74 13.86 3.96 -2.49
C SER A 74 13.81 5.27 -1.73
N VAL A 75 14.20 5.26 -0.47
CA VAL A 75 14.38 6.46 0.37
C VAL A 75 15.74 6.34 1.03
N LEU A 76 16.63 7.30 0.75
CA LEU A 76 17.93 7.38 1.40
C LEU A 76 17.86 8.29 2.62
N THR A 77 18.58 7.93 3.66
CA THR A 77 18.61 8.69 4.92
C THR A 77 20.04 8.92 5.38
N LEU A 78 20.28 10.05 6.05
CA LEU A 78 21.51 10.40 6.75
C LEU A 78 21.26 10.42 8.26
N SER A 79 20.25 11.16 8.69
CA SER A 79 19.88 11.36 10.10
C SER A 79 18.50 10.82 10.45
N ASN A 80 17.57 10.77 9.49
CA ASN A 80 16.21 10.27 9.71
C ASN A 80 16.21 8.79 10.09
N THR A 81 15.50 8.46 11.14
CA THR A 81 15.28 7.06 11.54
C THR A 81 14.21 6.41 10.64
N PRO A 82 14.16 5.06 10.60
CA PRO A 82 13.06 4.35 9.95
C PRO A 82 11.67 4.80 10.39
N LYS A 83 11.52 5.18 11.67
CA LYS A 83 10.26 5.69 12.22
C LYS A 83 9.89 7.04 11.64
N ASP A 84 10.86 7.94 11.45
CA ASP A 84 10.62 9.26 10.88
C ASP A 84 10.12 9.15 9.42
N ILE A 85 10.72 8.24 8.64
CA ILE A 85 10.28 7.95 7.27
C ILE A 85 8.86 7.37 7.25
N LEU A 86 8.56 6.42 8.14
CA LEU A 86 7.23 5.82 8.22
C LEU A 86 6.16 6.85 8.59
N LEU A 87 6.44 7.78 9.52
CA LEU A 87 5.52 8.86 9.89
C LEU A 87 5.24 9.82 8.73
N LYS A 88 6.29 10.20 7.97
CA LYS A 88 6.13 11.02 6.77
C LYS A 88 5.28 10.29 5.72
N LEU A 89 5.54 9.00 5.49
CA LEU A 89 4.82 8.20 4.52
C LEU A 89 3.35 7.99 4.92
N GLU A 90 3.08 7.74 6.21
CA GLU A 90 1.73 7.66 6.76
C GLU A 90 0.91 8.91 6.45
N LYS A 91 1.51 10.08 6.73
CA LYS A 91 0.87 11.36 6.46
C LYS A 91 0.55 11.52 4.97
N ILE A 92 1.51 11.24 4.07
CA ILE A 92 1.29 11.35 2.62
C ILE A 92 0.20 10.37 2.15
N CYS A 93 0.21 9.14 2.65
CA CYS A 93 -0.82 8.15 2.32
C CYS A 93 -2.21 8.60 2.79
N THR A 94 -2.30 9.18 3.99
CA THR A 94 -3.55 9.71 4.55
C THR A 94 -4.08 10.88 3.72
N ASP A 95 -3.25 11.90 3.49
CA ASP A 95 -3.60 13.07 2.68
C ASP A 95 -3.98 12.68 1.24
N SER A 96 -3.31 11.67 0.67
CA SER A 96 -3.62 11.13 -0.66
C SER A 96 -4.98 10.46 -0.68
N PHE A 97 -5.28 9.67 0.32
CA PHE A 97 -6.56 8.96 0.42
C PHE A 97 -7.71 9.95 0.59
N GLU A 98 -7.56 10.94 1.47
CA GLU A 98 -8.54 12.01 1.66
C GLU A 98 -8.84 12.76 0.34
N ASN A 99 -7.79 13.16 -0.39
CA ASN A 99 -7.93 13.84 -1.68
C ASN A 99 -8.66 13.00 -2.72
N VAL A 100 -8.34 11.70 -2.80
CA VAL A 100 -9.02 10.77 -3.72
C VAL A 100 -10.49 10.62 -3.33
N LEU A 101 -10.82 10.46 -2.05
CA LEU A 101 -12.20 10.36 -1.58
C LEU A 101 -13.00 11.64 -1.85
N GLU A 102 -12.39 12.81 -1.63
CA GLU A 102 -13.05 14.10 -1.93
C GLU A 102 -13.36 14.24 -3.42
N THR A 103 -12.40 13.89 -4.27
CA THR A 103 -12.59 13.90 -5.74
C THR A 103 -13.66 12.89 -6.17
N MET A 104 -13.63 11.69 -5.63
CA MET A 104 -14.66 10.69 -5.89
C MET A 104 -16.03 11.18 -5.45
N LYS A 105 -16.16 11.75 -4.25
CA LYS A 105 -17.43 12.28 -3.73
C LYS A 105 -18.03 13.34 -4.67
N LYS A 106 -17.22 14.29 -5.12
CA LYS A 106 -17.66 15.31 -6.10
C LYS A 106 -18.22 14.68 -7.39
N ASN A 107 -17.52 13.65 -7.90
CA ASN A 107 -17.95 12.94 -9.11
C ASN A 107 -19.23 12.12 -8.88
N TYR A 108 -19.38 11.50 -7.70
CA TYR A 108 -20.62 10.81 -7.32
C TYR A 108 -21.81 11.76 -7.21
N GLU A 109 -21.62 12.96 -6.67
CA GLU A 109 -22.66 13.99 -6.60
C GLU A 109 -23.14 14.42 -7.99
N VAL A 110 -22.24 14.55 -8.95
CA VAL A 110 -22.59 14.81 -10.35
C VAL A 110 -23.36 13.65 -10.95
N TYR A 111 -22.87 12.42 -10.78
CA TYR A 111 -23.49 11.22 -11.31
C TYR A 111 -24.86 10.93 -10.69
N SER A 112 -25.05 11.25 -9.42
CA SER A 112 -26.32 11.02 -8.69
C SER A 112 -27.50 11.81 -9.26
N ARG A 113 -27.26 12.83 -10.09
CA ARG A 113 -28.32 13.52 -10.86
C ARG A 113 -28.98 12.60 -11.91
N TYR A 114 -28.30 11.52 -12.27
CA TYR A 114 -28.77 10.54 -13.26
C TYR A 114 -29.17 9.21 -12.63
N GLN A 115 -28.44 8.77 -11.60
CA GLN A 115 -28.70 7.54 -10.86
C GLN A 115 -28.31 7.73 -9.40
N ALA A 116 -29.22 7.41 -8.48
CA ALA A 116 -28.92 7.48 -7.05
C ALA A 116 -27.76 6.55 -6.70
N LYS A 117 -26.66 7.10 -6.22
CA LYS A 117 -25.48 6.41 -5.71
C LYS A 117 -24.97 7.12 -4.47
N SER A 118 -24.47 6.37 -3.52
CA SER A 118 -23.79 6.89 -2.34
C SER A 118 -22.42 6.24 -2.19
N MET A 119 -21.47 6.97 -1.66
CA MET A 119 -20.14 6.50 -1.35
C MET A 119 -19.89 6.64 0.16
N ASN A 120 -19.53 5.54 0.80
CA ASN A 120 -19.33 5.46 2.25
C ASN A 120 -17.92 4.98 2.63
N TYR A 121 -16.93 5.16 1.76
CA TYR A 121 -15.56 4.79 2.09
C TYR A 121 -14.96 5.76 3.11
N LYS A 122 -14.13 5.22 4.00
CA LYS A 122 -13.38 5.97 5.02
C LYS A 122 -11.89 5.81 4.77
N VAL A 123 -11.13 6.81 5.19
CA VAL A 123 -9.66 6.72 5.20
C VAL A 123 -9.23 5.62 6.15
N LYS A 124 -8.48 4.65 5.64
CA LYS A 124 -7.87 3.57 6.41
C LYS A 124 -6.42 3.39 5.93
N VAL A 125 -5.51 3.91 6.72
CA VAL A 125 -4.07 3.82 6.49
C VAL A 125 -3.44 3.15 7.71
N LYS A 126 -2.66 2.10 7.49
CA LYS A 126 -2.01 1.33 8.56
C LYS A 126 -0.61 0.91 8.13
N ASP A 127 0.29 0.81 9.08
CA ASP A 127 1.52 0.08 8.84
C ASP A 127 1.27 -1.44 8.84
N PHE A 128 2.26 -2.21 8.42
CA PHE A 128 2.15 -3.67 8.38
C PHE A 128 1.83 -4.27 9.75
N TYR A 129 2.43 -3.73 10.81
CA TYR A 129 2.17 -4.21 12.17
C TYR A 129 0.73 -3.94 12.60
N GLY A 130 0.15 -2.83 12.18
CA GLY A 130 -1.25 -2.47 12.43
C GLY A 130 -2.24 -3.46 11.81
N ILE A 131 -2.02 -3.89 10.55
CA ILE A 131 -2.89 -4.91 9.93
C ILE A 131 -2.67 -6.29 10.55
N TYR A 132 -1.44 -6.64 10.89
CA TYR A 132 -1.13 -7.88 11.61
C TYR A 132 -1.85 -7.95 12.96
N THR A 133 -1.78 -6.86 13.74
CA THR A 133 -2.42 -6.78 15.05
C THR A 133 -3.95 -6.85 14.94
N GLU A 134 -4.54 -6.19 13.93
CA GLU A 134 -5.98 -6.28 13.68
C GLU A 134 -6.39 -7.72 13.35
N ALA A 135 -5.68 -8.38 12.45
CA ALA A 135 -5.95 -9.79 12.09
C ALA A 135 -5.82 -10.72 13.31
N LYS A 136 -4.78 -10.53 14.11
CA LYS A 136 -4.58 -11.29 15.35
C LYS A 136 -5.70 -11.06 16.36
N ASN A 137 -6.15 -9.84 16.53
CA ASN A 137 -7.27 -9.52 17.45
C ASN A 137 -8.59 -10.14 16.98
N LEU A 138 -8.80 -10.27 15.66
CA LEU A 138 -10.02 -10.86 15.10
C LEU A 138 -10.02 -12.39 15.15
N TYR A 139 -8.87 -13.05 14.95
CA TYR A 139 -8.80 -14.50 14.74
C TYR A 139 -7.87 -15.24 15.71
N GLY A 140 -7.13 -14.53 16.56
CA GLY A 140 -6.32 -15.12 17.62
C GLY A 140 -5.27 -16.12 17.13
N GLU A 141 -5.18 -17.27 17.80
CA GLU A 141 -4.20 -18.32 17.51
C GLU A 141 -4.35 -18.90 16.10
N SER A 142 -5.56 -18.97 15.56
CA SER A 142 -5.79 -19.50 14.21
C SER A 142 -5.09 -18.67 13.14
N PHE A 143 -5.11 -17.34 13.27
CA PHE A 143 -4.36 -16.46 12.40
C PHE A 143 -2.84 -16.64 12.60
N GLU A 144 -2.37 -16.71 13.85
CA GLU A 144 -0.93 -16.85 14.12
C GLU A 144 -0.36 -18.14 13.54
N MET A 145 -1.10 -19.24 13.63
CA MET A 145 -0.70 -20.51 13.00
C MET A 145 -0.62 -20.39 11.47
N ALA A 146 -1.67 -19.86 10.85
CA ALA A 146 -1.72 -19.64 9.40
C ALA A 146 -0.63 -18.67 8.91
N TYR A 147 -0.36 -17.61 9.69
CA TYR A 147 0.71 -16.66 9.40
C TYR A 147 2.11 -17.32 9.43
N LYS A 148 2.38 -18.13 10.45
CA LYS A 148 3.65 -18.87 10.56
C LYS A 148 3.84 -19.85 9.40
N GLU A 149 2.77 -20.55 9.01
CA GLU A 149 2.79 -21.47 7.86
C GLU A 149 3.06 -20.71 6.56
N LYS A 150 2.32 -19.60 6.30
CA LYS A 150 2.54 -18.76 5.12
C LYS A 150 3.97 -18.21 5.08
N LEU A 151 4.47 -17.70 6.19
CA LEU A 151 5.83 -17.18 6.29
C LEU A 151 6.89 -18.26 6.02
N SER A 152 6.68 -19.48 6.50
CA SER A 152 7.57 -20.63 6.20
C SER A 152 7.60 -20.95 4.71
N LYS A 153 6.42 -21.01 4.06
CA LYS A 153 6.32 -21.26 2.61
C LYS A 153 7.03 -20.18 1.79
N LEU A 154 6.83 -18.90 2.14
CA LEU A 154 7.49 -17.78 1.47
C LEU A 154 9.02 -17.81 1.63
N LYS A 155 9.51 -18.13 2.81
CA LYS A 155 10.96 -18.32 3.08
C LYS A 155 11.54 -19.45 2.23
N THR A 156 10.83 -20.56 2.10
CA THR A 156 11.27 -21.68 1.26
C THR A 156 11.28 -21.30 -0.22
N GLY A 157 10.23 -20.67 -0.73
CA GLY A 157 10.17 -20.21 -2.13
C GLY A 157 11.23 -19.15 -2.46
N PHE A 158 11.54 -18.26 -1.51
CA PHE A 158 12.64 -17.31 -1.68
C PHE A 158 14.00 -18.01 -1.69
N ALA A 159 14.23 -18.97 -0.77
CA ALA A 159 15.49 -19.70 -0.68
C ALA A 159 15.73 -20.61 -1.90
N SER A 160 14.68 -21.15 -2.51
CA SER A 160 14.75 -21.96 -3.74
C SER A 160 14.88 -21.12 -5.01
N GLY A 161 14.69 -19.80 -4.94
CA GLY A 161 14.66 -18.90 -6.11
C GLY A 161 13.35 -18.91 -6.90
N GLU A 162 12.31 -19.55 -6.41
CA GLU A 162 10.96 -19.52 -7.01
C GLU A 162 10.28 -18.16 -6.84
N LEU A 163 10.59 -17.45 -5.74
CA LEU A 163 10.06 -16.14 -5.42
C LEU A 163 11.19 -15.12 -5.31
N THR A 164 10.94 -13.92 -5.82
CA THR A 164 11.79 -12.77 -5.49
C THR A 164 11.46 -12.27 -4.08
N ILE A 165 12.35 -11.47 -3.50
CA ILE A 165 12.09 -10.82 -2.21
C ILE A 165 10.85 -9.91 -2.28
N LEU A 166 10.61 -9.28 -3.43
CA LEU A 166 9.44 -8.44 -3.67
C LEU A 166 8.16 -9.27 -3.65
N ASP A 167 8.14 -10.36 -4.41
CA ASP A 167 6.96 -11.25 -4.46
C ASP A 167 6.64 -11.81 -3.08
N ALA A 168 7.65 -12.31 -2.34
CA ALA A 168 7.45 -12.85 -1.00
C ALA A 168 6.89 -11.81 -0.02
N ASN A 169 7.38 -10.56 -0.06
CA ASN A 169 6.87 -9.51 0.81
C ASN A 169 5.44 -9.11 0.46
N PHE A 170 5.12 -8.93 -0.82
CA PHE A 170 3.76 -8.56 -1.22
C PHE A 170 2.76 -9.68 -1.04
N GLU A 171 3.15 -10.94 -1.26
CA GLU A 171 2.30 -12.08 -0.92
C GLU A 171 2.03 -12.17 0.59
N LEU A 172 2.98 -11.76 1.44
CA LEU A 172 2.76 -11.72 2.88
C LEU A 172 1.78 -10.60 3.26
N VAL A 173 1.91 -9.41 2.68
CA VAL A 173 0.97 -8.30 2.90
C VAL A 173 -0.44 -8.71 2.44
N ASP A 174 -0.56 -9.27 1.25
CA ASP A 174 -1.83 -9.73 0.66
C ASP A 174 -2.50 -10.80 1.53
N PHE A 175 -1.71 -11.74 2.06
CA PHE A 175 -2.18 -12.75 3.00
C PHE A 175 -2.74 -12.12 4.27
N VAL A 176 -2.00 -11.22 4.92
CA VAL A 176 -2.44 -10.61 6.19
C VAL A 176 -3.66 -9.72 5.99
N ILE A 177 -3.68 -8.90 4.95
CA ILE A 177 -4.82 -8.02 4.66
C ILE A 177 -6.10 -8.79 4.33
N GLY A 178 -5.99 -10.04 3.86
CA GLY A 178 -7.11 -10.95 3.65
C GLY A 178 -7.88 -11.32 4.92
N TYR A 179 -7.26 -11.16 6.10
CA TYR A 179 -7.88 -11.43 7.41
C TYR A 179 -8.58 -10.22 8.02
N ILE A 180 -8.49 -9.05 7.44
CA ILE A 180 -9.18 -7.86 7.97
C ILE A 180 -10.36 -7.48 7.05
N PRO A 181 -11.33 -6.69 7.56
CA PRO A 181 -12.53 -6.32 6.80
C PRO A 181 -12.21 -5.79 5.40
N SER A 182 -12.99 -6.25 4.40
CA SER A 182 -12.79 -5.91 2.99
C SER A 182 -13.26 -4.49 2.69
N GLU A 183 -12.40 -3.51 2.90
CA GLU A 183 -12.60 -2.09 2.61
C GLU A 183 -11.33 -1.49 2.00
N PRO A 184 -11.42 -0.35 1.29
CA PRO A 184 -10.25 0.32 0.77
C PRO A 184 -9.26 0.62 1.89
N THR A 185 -8.02 0.16 1.74
CA THR A 185 -7.01 0.25 2.79
C THR A 185 -5.64 0.48 2.18
N VAL A 186 -4.89 1.44 2.71
CA VAL A 186 -3.46 1.59 2.43
C VAL A 186 -2.66 0.90 3.51
N VAL A 187 -1.70 0.06 3.10
CA VAL A 187 -0.71 -0.52 4.00
C VAL A 187 0.67 -0.04 3.57
N TYR A 188 1.43 0.47 4.52
CA TYR A 188 2.79 0.93 4.27
C TYR A 188 3.78 0.26 5.24
N GLY A 189 5.05 0.30 4.88
CA GLY A 189 6.09 -0.28 5.73
C GLY A 189 7.46 -0.23 5.08
N LEU A 190 8.43 -0.77 5.79
CA LEU A 190 9.77 -0.96 5.28
C LEU A 190 9.88 -2.33 4.62
N MET A 191 10.66 -2.41 3.54
CA MET A 191 10.92 -3.67 2.83
C MET A 191 12.41 -3.96 2.86
N PRO A 192 12.85 -5.12 3.32
CA PRO A 192 14.24 -5.54 3.23
C PRO A 192 14.64 -5.76 1.75
N PRO A 193 15.96 -5.73 1.41
CA PRO A 193 17.04 -5.48 2.35
C PRO A 193 17.19 -4.00 2.72
N TYR A 194 17.57 -3.75 3.97
CA TYR A 194 17.96 -2.42 4.41
C TYR A 194 19.46 -2.25 4.16
N TYR A 195 19.82 -1.20 3.47
CA TYR A 195 21.22 -0.85 3.28
C TYR A 195 21.65 0.07 4.43
N PRO A 196 22.66 -0.31 5.24
CA PRO A 196 23.18 0.59 6.24
C PRO A 196 23.81 1.80 5.56
N HIS A 197 23.69 2.96 6.20
CA HIS A 197 24.46 4.14 5.80
C HIS A 197 25.95 3.84 6.04
N VAL A 198 26.77 4.08 5.04
CA VAL A 198 28.23 4.01 5.15
C VAL A 198 28.73 5.46 5.10
N SER A 199 29.11 5.97 6.26
CA SER A 199 29.79 7.26 6.41
C SER A 199 31.28 7.10 6.07
#